data_db8fea20a2cdee36e4cce6a702f692ef
#
_entry.id   db8fea20a2cdee36e4cce6a702f692ef
#
_cell.length_a   1.000
_cell.length_b   1.000
_cell.length_c   1.000
_cell.angle_alpha   90.00
_cell.angle_beta   90.00
_cell.angle_gamma   90.00
#
_symmetry.space_group_name_H-M   'P 1'
#
loop_
_entity.id
_entity.type
_entity.pdbx_description
1 polymer ?
#
loop_
_entity_poly.entity_id
_entity_poly.type
_entity_poly.pdbx_seq_one_letter_code
_entity_poly.pdbx_strand_id
1 'polypeptide(L)'
;MTRSFGPSRVPNLPVVLPSIPMLRAVVRFRVEGRHHWPEAPIERAYLRYMHRHMFHVEVTITVGHQEREVEYHDLLTFCKKNFPGGDLGSRSCETMAVELLEKICKEYPDRTYVVSVFEDGENGATVSL
;
A
#
# COMPACT_ATOMS: atom_id res chain seq x y z
N MET A 1 29.00 -17.75 -3.17
CA MET A 1 29.32 -17.48 -3.48
C MET A 1 29.67 -17.56 -3.74
N THR A 2 30.07 -17.22 -3.57
CA THR A 2 30.74 -17.12 -3.69
C THR A 2 31.00 -16.45 -4.01
N ARG A 3 31.15 -15.91 -3.86
CA ARG A 3 31.71 -15.27 -4.12
C ARG A 3 32.43 -15.10 -4.05
N SER A 4 32.80 -15.05 -4.00
CA SER A 4 33.74 -14.85 -3.85
C SER A 4 34.24 -14.22 -3.99
N PHE A 5 34.29 -13.74 -3.88
CA PHE A 5 34.95 -13.07 -3.97
C PHE A 5 35.65 -12.93 -4.13
N GLY A 6 34.85 -13.44 -4.75
CA GLY A 6 36.21 -13.28 -5.04
C GLY A 6 36.72 -12.17 -4.29
N PRO A 7 37.51 -12.07 -4.09
CA PRO A 7 37.91 -11.00 -3.22
C PRO A 7 38.06 -9.72 -3.97
N SER A 8 37.12 -9.45 -4.76
CA SER A 8 37.12 -8.14 -5.32
C SER A 8 36.99 -7.08 -4.26
N ARG A 9 36.72 -7.53 -3.08
CA ARG A 9 36.65 -6.63 -1.97
C ARG A 9 38.02 -6.19 -1.54
N VAL A 10 38.22 -4.91 -1.34
CA VAL A 10 39.46 -4.37 -0.79
C VAL A 10 39.45 -4.60 0.70
N PRO A 11 40.36 -5.43 1.24
CA PRO A 11 40.21 -5.91 2.61
C PRO A 11 40.25 -4.84 3.69
N ASN A 12 40.99 -3.78 3.45
CA ASN A 12 41.18 -2.79 4.51
C ASN A 12 40.29 -1.57 4.40
N LEU A 13 39.37 -1.58 3.46
CA LEU A 13 38.42 -0.50 3.42
C LEU A 13 37.30 -0.74 4.41
N PRO A 14 36.90 0.27 5.17
CA PRO A 14 35.77 0.09 6.07
C PRO A 14 34.51 -0.17 5.26
N VAL A 15 33.65 -1.00 5.83
CA VAL A 15 32.35 -1.19 5.25
C VAL A 15 31.55 0.07 5.57
N VAL A 16 31.26 0.83 4.55
CA VAL A 16 30.43 2.03 4.71
C VAL A 16 29.01 1.63 4.42
N LEU A 17 28.17 1.66 5.43
CA LEU A 17 26.76 1.46 5.21
C LEU A 17 26.23 2.66 4.47
N PRO A 18 25.53 2.46 3.35
CA PRO A 18 25.06 3.57 2.53
C PRO A 18 24.13 4.49 3.31
N SER A 19 23.40 3.96 4.27
CA SER A 19 22.49 4.75 5.07
C SER A 19 21.95 3.87 6.18
N ILE A 20 21.24 4.51 7.10
CA ILE A 20 20.48 3.77 8.10
C ILE A 20 19.35 3.05 7.39
N PRO A 21 19.16 1.74 7.63
CA PRO A 21 18.08 1.01 6.98
C PRO A 21 16.73 1.62 7.30
N MET A 22 15.87 1.64 6.29
CA MET A 22 14.49 2.09 6.47
C MET A 22 13.64 0.87 6.83
N LEU A 23 13.02 0.96 8.00
CA LEU A 23 12.09 -0.08 8.45
C LEU A 23 10.67 0.36 8.12
N ARG A 24 9.87 -0.58 7.70
CA ARG A 24 8.47 -0.32 7.40
C ARG A 24 7.60 -1.41 7.96
N ALA A 25 6.44 -1.01 8.49
CA ALA A 25 5.37 -1.93 8.84
C ALA A 25 4.45 -2.05 7.63
N VAL A 26 4.02 -3.27 7.33
CA VAL A 26 3.18 -3.55 6.16
C VAL A 26 1.99 -4.37 6.63
N VAL A 27 0.79 -3.94 6.24
CA VAL A 27 -0.41 -4.73 6.45
C VAL A 27 -1.14 -4.89 5.12
N ARG A 28 -1.84 -6.02 4.97
CA ARG A 28 -2.60 -6.34 3.77
C ARG A 28 -3.94 -6.89 4.16
N PHE A 29 -4.95 -6.57 3.36
CA PHE A 29 -6.26 -7.16 3.57
C PHE A 29 -7.04 -7.14 2.26
N ARG A 30 -8.13 -7.91 2.23
CA ARG A 30 -9.02 -7.97 1.09
C ARG A 30 -10.41 -7.63 1.55
N VAL A 31 -11.15 -6.97 0.69
CA VAL A 31 -12.54 -6.61 0.99
C VAL A 31 -13.34 -6.57 -0.30
N GLU A 32 -14.54 -7.11 -0.24
CA GLU A 32 -15.45 -7.08 -1.38
C GLU A 32 -16.06 -5.69 -1.49
N GLY A 33 -16.16 -5.20 -2.72
CA GLY A 33 -16.81 -3.94 -2.96
C GLY A 33 -17.36 -3.87 -4.38
N ARG A 34 -18.18 -2.84 -4.61
CA ARG A 34 -18.76 -2.58 -5.91
C ARG A 34 -18.56 -1.12 -6.24
N HIS A 35 -18.17 -0.88 -7.48
CA HIS A 35 -18.03 0.48 -7.97
C HIS A 35 -18.38 0.54 -9.47
N HIS A 36 -18.37 1.74 -10.03
CA HIS A 36 -18.63 1.91 -11.45
C HIS A 36 -17.90 3.15 -11.96
N TRP A 37 -17.73 3.19 -13.26
CA TRP A 37 -17.11 4.32 -13.95
C TRP A 37 -18.13 4.92 -14.90
N PRO A 38 -18.96 5.92 -14.46
CA PRO A 38 -20.02 6.48 -15.31
C PRO A 38 -19.51 7.09 -16.59
N GLU A 39 -18.29 7.64 -16.59
CA GLU A 39 -17.70 8.32 -17.75
C GLU A 39 -16.88 7.40 -18.63
N ALA A 40 -16.99 6.08 -18.46
CA ALA A 40 -16.18 5.15 -19.22
C ALA A 40 -16.40 5.34 -20.72
N PRO A 41 -15.33 5.26 -21.52
CA PRO A 41 -15.46 5.37 -22.97
C PRO A 41 -16.25 4.21 -23.55
N ILE A 42 -16.70 4.36 -24.79
CA ILE A 42 -17.59 3.37 -25.38
C ILE A 42 -16.96 1.96 -25.41
N GLU A 43 -15.63 1.88 -25.59
CA GLU A 43 -14.91 0.60 -25.61
C GLU A 43 -14.94 -0.09 -24.25
N ARG A 44 -15.29 0.63 -23.21
CA ARG A 44 -15.37 0.13 -21.83
C ARG A 44 -16.73 0.43 -21.21
N ALA A 45 -17.76 0.51 -22.05
CA ALA A 45 -19.11 0.90 -21.59
C ALA A 45 -19.63 -0.01 -20.48
N TYR A 46 -19.17 -1.27 -20.45
CA TYR A 46 -19.58 -2.20 -19.39
C TYR A 46 -19.15 -1.75 -18.00
N LEU A 47 -18.13 -0.89 -17.90
CA LEU A 47 -17.69 -0.37 -16.61
C LEU A 47 -18.58 0.74 -16.06
N ARG A 48 -19.51 1.23 -16.86
CA ARG A 48 -20.46 2.28 -16.42
C ARG A 48 -21.46 1.76 -15.40
N TYR A 49 -21.64 0.45 -15.35
CA TYR A 49 -22.57 -0.18 -14.42
C TYR A 49 -21.84 -0.68 -13.21
N MET A 50 -22.52 -0.73 -12.08
CA MET A 50 -21.92 -1.25 -10.84
C MET A 50 -21.40 -2.66 -11.09
N HIS A 51 -20.17 -2.91 -10.70
CA HIS A 51 -19.54 -4.21 -10.82
C HIS A 51 -18.74 -4.50 -9.56
N ARG A 52 -18.60 -5.78 -9.29
CA ARG A 52 -18.00 -6.26 -8.06
C ARG A 52 -16.55 -6.66 -8.26
N HIS A 53 -15.73 -6.31 -7.27
CA HIS A 53 -14.35 -6.80 -7.19
C HIS A 53 -14.04 -7.23 -5.77
N MET A 54 -13.03 -8.06 -5.64
CA MET A 54 -12.34 -8.24 -4.37
C MET A 54 -11.17 -7.25 -4.38
N PHE A 55 -11.28 -6.21 -3.58
CA PHE A 55 -10.21 -5.20 -3.52
C PHE A 55 -9.11 -5.68 -2.58
N HIS A 56 -7.87 -5.64 -3.06
CA HIS A 56 -6.69 -5.99 -2.29
C HIS A 56 -6.00 -4.70 -1.89
N VAL A 57 -5.85 -4.49 -0.60
CA VAL A 57 -5.29 -3.25 -0.06
C VAL A 57 -3.99 -3.56 0.66
N GLU A 58 -2.97 -2.78 0.38
CA GLU A 58 -1.69 -2.88 1.08
C GLU A 58 -1.30 -1.50 1.59
N VAL A 59 -0.93 -1.45 2.85
CA VAL A 59 -0.50 -0.20 3.49
C VAL A 59 0.89 -0.42 4.07
N THR A 60 1.79 0.49 3.75
CA THR A 60 3.17 0.47 4.21
C THR A 60 3.47 1.81 4.87
N ILE A 61 3.97 1.79 6.10
CA ILE A 61 4.38 3.01 6.79
C ILE A 61 5.75 2.81 7.41
N THR A 62 6.56 3.87 7.46
CA THR A 62 7.88 3.79 8.10
C THR A 62 7.72 3.70 9.61
N VAL A 63 8.65 2.98 10.23
CA VAL A 63 8.74 2.88 11.69
C VAL A 63 10.14 3.24 12.13
N GLY A 64 10.26 3.70 13.37
CA GLY A 64 11.51 4.25 13.89
C GLY A 64 12.41 3.24 14.57
N HIS A 65 11.90 2.07 14.92
CA HIS A 65 12.72 1.04 15.57
C HIS A 65 12.14 -0.35 15.37
N GLN A 66 12.88 -1.36 15.79
CA GLN A 66 12.60 -2.76 15.49
C GLN A 66 11.60 -3.42 16.45
N GLU A 67 11.13 -2.71 17.45
CA GLU A 67 10.37 -3.30 18.54
C GLU A 67 8.88 -2.94 18.43
N ARG A 68 8.31 -3.11 17.26
CA ARG A 68 6.86 -2.95 17.03
C ARG A 68 6.36 -1.57 17.44
N GLU A 69 7.03 -0.55 16.99
CA GLU A 69 6.58 0.83 17.23
C GLU A 69 5.12 1.01 16.83
N VAL A 70 4.76 0.38 15.71
CA VAL A 70 3.38 0.32 15.25
C VAL A 70 2.95 -1.14 15.36
N GLU A 71 1.89 -1.38 16.12
CA GLU A 71 1.39 -2.72 16.29
C GLU A 71 0.58 -3.13 15.05
N TYR A 72 0.92 -4.27 14.47
CA TYR A 72 0.37 -4.67 13.16
C TYR A 72 -1.15 -4.84 13.19
N HIS A 73 -1.67 -5.42 14.26
CA HIS A 73 -3.11 -5.67 14.36
C HIS A 73 -3.89 -4.36 14.54
N ASP A 74 -3.31 -3.40 15.26
CA ASP A 74 -3.93 -2.09 15.40
C ASP A 74 -3.96 -1.36 14.06
N LEU A 75 -2.86 -1.39 13.33
CA LEU A 75 -2.79 -0.77 12.02
C LEU A 75 -3.79 -1.44 11.06
N LEU A 76 -3.82 -2.76 11.06
CA LEU A 76 -4.73 -3.51 10.20
C LEU A 76 -6.18 -3.19 10.52
N THR A 77 -6.53 -3.17 11.80
CA THR A 77 -7.88 -2.84 12.25
C THR A 77 -8.28 -1.44 11.81
N PHE A 78 -7.37 -0.48 11.98
CA PHE A 78 -7.61 0.89 11.55
C PHE A 78 -7.87 0.95 10.04
N CYS A 79 -7.02 0.30 9.25
CA CYS A 79 -7.15 0.33 7.80
C CYS A 79 -8.47 -0.33 7.34
N LYS A 80 -8.82 -1.46 7.91
CA LYS A 80 -10.08 -2.14 7.58
C LYS A 80 -11.29 -1.28 7.92
N LYS A 81 -11.25 -0.61 9.06
CA LYS A 81 -12.34 0.26 9.48
C LYS A 81 -12.51 1.43 8.52
N ASN A 82 -11.42 1.93 7.97
CA ASN A 82 -11.44 3.10 7.09
C ASN A 82 -11.50 2.74 5.60
N PHE A 83 -11.61 1.46 5.29
CA PHE A 83 -11.84 0.97 3.94
C PHE A 83 -12.84 -0.19 4.03
N PRO A 84 -14.10 0.10 4.32
CA PRO A 84 -15.06 -0.96 4.65
C PRO A 84 -15.56 -1.75 3.45
N GLY A 85 -15.33 -1.30 2.23
CA GLY A 85 -15.84 -1.98 1.06
C GLY A 85 -17.31 -1.64 0.82
N GLY A 86 -18.05 -2.62 0.27
CA GLY A 86 -19.47 -2.41 -0.02
C GLY A 86 -19.69 -1.52 -1.22
N ASP A 87 -20.62 -0.59 -1.10
CA ASP A 87 -20.93 0.35 -2.18
C ASP A 87 -19.89 1.47 -2.20
N LEU A 88 -19.03 1.44 -3.19
CA LEU A 88 -17.93 2.41 -3.33
C LEU A 88 -18.26 3.49 -4.35
N GLY A 89 -19.47 3.46 -4.90
CA GLY A 89 -19.91 4.49 -5.84
C GLY A 89 -19.05 4.55 -7.09
N SER A 90 -18.66 5.76 -7.47
CA SER A 90 -17.84 5.96 -8.67
C SER A 90 -16.35 6.08 -8.35
N ARG A 91 -15.91 5.63 -7.17
CA ARG A 91 -14.51 5.74 -6.78
C ARG A 91 -13.62 4.85 -7.62
N SER A 92 -12.54 5.42 -8.12
CA SER A 92 -11.46 4.67 -8.74
C SER A 92 -10.55 4.11 -7.64
N CYS A 93 -9.67 3.19 -8.01
CA CYS A 93 -8.64 2.72 -7.08
C CYS A 93 -7.76 3.87 -6.61
N GLU A 94 -7.46 4.83 -7.50
CA GLU A 94 -6.68 6.01 -7.15
C GLU A 94 -7.36 6.81 -6.04
N THR A 95 -8.64 7.08 -6.19
CA THR A 95 -9.39 7.83 -5.19
C THR A 95 -9.44 7.09 -3.87
N MET A 96 -9.68 5.78 -3.91
CA MET A 96 -9.74 4.97 -2.71
C MET A 96 -8.40 4.96 -1.97
N ALA A 97 -7.30 4.86 -2.73
CA ALA A 97 -5.97 4.88 -2.13
C ALA A 97 -5.67 6.22 -1.46
N VAL A 98 -6.01 7.33 -2.12
CA VAL A 98 -5.78 8.67 -1.57
C VAL A 98 -6.62 8.89 -0.31
N GLU A 99 -7.88 8.49 -0.34
CA GLU A 99 -8.76 8.66 0.82
C GLU A 99 -8.23 7.89 2.04
N LEU A 100 -7.78 6.66 1.82
CA LEU A 100 -7.21 5.88 2.91
C LEU A 100 -5.91 6.49 3.41
N LEU A 101 -5.05 6.95 2.50
CA LEU A 101 -3.80 7.61 2.87
C LEU A 101 -4.05 8.82 3.77
N GLU A 102 -5.03 9.63 3.42
CA GLU A 102 -5.33 10.83 4.21
C GLU A 102 -5.68 10.47 5.65
N LYS A 103 -6.44 9.40 5.85
CA LYS A 103 -6.82 8.95 7.18
C LYS A 103 -5.62 8.38 7.94
N ILE A 104 -4.77 7.63 7.24
CA ILE A 104 -3.59 7.04 7.86
C ILE A 104 -2.63 8.14 8.30
N CYS A 105 -2.44 9.18 7.50
CA CYS A 105 -1.56 10.29 7.86
C CYS A 105 -1.99 10.99 9.13
N LYS A 106 -3.29 11.06 9.40
CA LYS A 106 -3.80 11.69 10.61
C LYS A 106 -3.58 10.82 11.83
N GLU A 107 -3.76 9.52 11.67
CA GLU A 107 -3.64 8.59 12.80
C GLU A 107 -2.18 8.25 13.10
N TYR A 108 -1.35 8.15 12.07
CA TYR A 108 0.07 7.78 12.17
C TYR A 108 0.90 8.87 11.47
N PRO A 109 1.05 10.06 12.11
CA PRO A 109 1.71 11.18 11.44
C PRO A 109 3.23 11.03 11.35
N ASP A 110 3.83 11.90 10.53
CA ASP A 110 5.28 12.10 10.45
C ASP A 110 6.03 10.87 9.99
N ARG A 111 5.53 10.21 8.95
CA ARG A 111 6.14 9.01 8.37
C ARG A 111 6.14 9.14 6.86
N THR A 112 6.70 8.15 6.19
CA THR A 112 6.43 7.97 4.77
C THR A 112 5.43 6.83 4.62
N TYR A 113 4.65 6.90 3.56
CA TYR A 113 3.50 6.01 3.38
C TYR A 113 3.41 5.52 1.95
N VAL A 114 2.95 4.29 1.80
CA VAL A 114 2.52 3.77 0.50
C VAL A 114 1.20 3.07 0.71
N VAL A 115 0.20 3.43 -0.08
CA VAL A 115 -1.10 2.77 -0.05
C VAL A 115 -1.41 2.28 -1.45
N SER A 116 -1.74 1.00 -1.57
CA SER A 116 -2.07 0.38 -2.85
C SER A 116 -3.45 -0.25 -2.76
N VAL A 117 -4.23 -0.06 -3.82
CA VAL A 117 -5.56 -0.67 -3.96
C VAL A 117 -5.62 -1.35 -5.31
N PHE A 118 -5.87 -2.64 -5.33
CA PHE A 118 -5.92 -3.44 -6.55
C PHE A 118 -7.26 -4.15 -6.69
N GLU A 119 -7.75 -4.19 -7.91
CA GLU A 119 -8.95 -4.96 -8.26
C GLU A 119 -8.55 -6.41 -8.46
N ASP A 120 -9.12 -7.30 -7.65
CA ASP A 120 -8.89 -8.76 -7.74
C ASP A 120 -7.41 -9.14 -7.66
N GLY A 121 -6.60 -8.27 -7.08
CA GLY A 121 -5.17 -8.51 -6.97
C GLY A 121 -4.41 -8.38 -8.29
N GLU A 122 -5.03 -7.82 -9.32
CA GLU A 122 -4.44 -7.79 -10.66
C GLU A 122 -3.96 -6.41 -11.07
N ASN A 123 -4.84 -5.44 -11.03
CA ASN A 123 -4.50 -4.07 -11.45
C ASN A 123 -5.15 -3.08 -10.51
N GLY A 124 -4.56 -1.92 -10.41
CA GLY A 124 -5.06 -0.90 -9.52
C GLY A 124 -4.13 0.30 -9.46
N ALA A 125 -4.05 0.91 -8.29
CA ALA A 125 -3.31 2.14 -8.12
C ALA A 125 -2.51 2.11 -6.82
N THR A 126 -1.45 2.88 -6.79
CA THR A 126 -0.67 3.10 -5.59
C THR A 126 -0.43 4.60 -5.42
N VAL A 127 -0.40 5.05 -4.18
CA VAL A 127 -0.07 6.42 -3.83
C VAL A 127 0.97 6.40 -2.74
N SER A 128 1.91 7.32 -2.80
CA SER A 128 2.96 7.42 -1.78
C SER A 128 3.14 8.87 -1.36
N LEU A 129 3.63 9.01 -0.14
CA LEU A 129 3.87 10.33 0.42
C LEU A 129 5.10 10.31 1.33
#